data_96cc7c3474c1909a0ead96b67e6419d8
#
_entry.id   96cc7c3474c1909a0ead96b67e6419d8
#
_cell.length_a   1.000
_cell.length_b   1.000
_cell.length_c   1.000
_cell.angle_alpha   90.00
_cell.angle_beta   90.00
_cell.angle_gamma   90.00
#
_symmetry.space_group_name_H-M   'P 1'
#
loop_
_entity.id
_entity.type
_entity.pdbx_description
1 polymer ?
#
loop_
_entity_poly.entity_id
_entity_poly.type
_entity_poly.pdbx_seq_one_letter_code
_entity_poly.pdbx_strand_id
1 'polypeptide(L)'
;LHELKLIVDLMYEDGIANMRYSISNTAEYGDLTRGPRVIDADTKVRMKKILAEIQSGEFAKEWVNECENGFEKFNAMRDEGKNHSIEKVGANLRSMMPWLKGGVKGKDTV
;
A
#
# COMPACT_ATOMS: atom_id res chain seq x y z
N LEU A 1 9.21 0.44 6.86
CA LEU A 1 7.83 0.52 7.42
C LEU A 1 7.74 1.55 8.55
N HIS A 2 8.71 1.60 9.44
CA HIS A 2 8.71 2.58 10.53
C HIS A 2 8.88 4.01 10.01
N GLU A 3 9.77 4.20 9.06
CA GLU A 3 9.98 5.48 8.39
C GLU A 3 8.72 5.96 7.63
N LEU A 4 8.01 5.04 6.96
CA LEU A 4 6.76 5.37 6.30
C LEU A 4 5.71 5.90 7.29
N LYS A 5 5.62 5.30 8.49
CA LYS A 5 4.74 5.80 9.55
C LYS A 5 5.10 7.22 9.95
N LEU A 6 6.39 7.50 10.18
CA LEU A 6 6.86 8.84 10.53
C LEU A 6 6.51 9.87 9.45
N ILE A 7 6.72 9.54 8.19
CA ILE A 7 6.40 10.44 7.07
C ILE A 7 4.89 10.72 7.00
N VAL A 8 4.05 9.71 7.21
CA VAL A 8 2.59 9.86 7.24
C VAL A 8 2.15 10.72 8.42
N ASP A 9 2.73 10.52 9.60
CA ASP A 9 2.44 11.32 10.79
C ASP A 9 2.77 12.80 10.54
N LEU A 10 3.94 13.10 9.98
CA LEU A 10 4.34 14.48 9.62
C LEU A 10 3.38 15.14 8.62
N MET A 11 2.94 14.39 7.60
CA MET A 11 1.94 14.88 6.65
C MET A 11 0.58 15.14 7.30
N TYR A 12 0.19 14.28 8.23
CA TYR A 12 -1.07 14.40 8.95
C TYR A 12 -1.09 15.63 9.87
N GLU A 13 0.02 15.91 10.55
CA GLU A 13 0.13 17.00 11.52
C GLU A 13 0.09 18.37 10.85
N ASP A 14 0.83 18.56 9.75
CA ASP A 14 0.97 19.93 9.14
C ASP A 14 1.25 19.89 7.63
N GLY A 15 0.79 18.86 6.93
CA GLY A 15 0.80 18.77 5.48
C GLY A 15 2.14 18.39 4.86
N ILE A 16 2.12 18.30 3.51
CA ILE A 16 3.27 17.81 2.72
C ILE A 16 4.47 18.76 2.79
N ALA A 17 4.23 20.06 2.82
CA ALA A 17 5.31 21.05 2.86
C ALA A 17 6.09 20.96 4.19
N ASN A 18 5.40 20.80 5.31
CA ASN A 18 6.03 20.61 6.61
C ASN A 18 6.75 19.27 6.72
N MET A 19 6.17 18.22 6.18
CA MET A 19 6.84 16.92 6.09
C MET A 19 8.18 17.06 5.35
N ARG A 20 8.20 17.72 4.19
CA ARG A 20 9.44 17.98 3.42
C ARG A 20 10.46 18.80 4.20
N TYR A 21 10.02 19.83 4.90
CA TYR A 21 10.89 20.65 5.76
C TYR A 21 11.49 19.83 6.92
N SER A 22 10.78 18.83 7.41
CA SER A 22 11.16 18.00 8.55
C SER A 22 12.10 16.84 8.22
N ILE A 23 12.36 16.58 6.94
CA ILE A 23 13.29 15.56 6.46
C ILE A 23 14.63 16.18 5.99
N SER A 24 15.62 15.36 5.64
CA SER A 24 16.88 15.87 5.14
C SER A 24 16.73 16.55 3.77
N ASN A 25 17.54 17.56 3.50
CA ASN A 25 17.57 18.25 2.20
C ASN A 25 17.79 17.28 1.03
N THR A 26 18.56 16.21 1.24
CA THR A 26 18.80 15.20 0.22
C THR A 26 17.54 14.37 -0.06
N ALA A 27 16.79 14.02 0.98
CA ALA A 27 15.52 13.29 0.84
C ALA A 27 14.45 14.16 0.17
N GLU A 28 14.33 15.43 0.59
CA GLU A 28 13.43 16.39 -0.05
C GLU A 28 13.78 16.60 -1.52
N TYR A 29 15.05 16.80 -1.86
CA TYR A 29 15.49 16.93 -3.24
C TYR A 29 15.19 15.65 -4.06
N GLY A 30 15.35 14.48 -3.47
CA GLY A 30 14.97 13.20 -4.07
C GLY A 30 13.47 13.11 -4.35
N ASP A 31 12.62 13.49 -3.40
CA ASP A 31 11.17 13.53 -3.57
C ASP A 31 10.77 14.47 -4.71
N LEU A 32 11.26 15.70 -4.69
CA LEU A 32 10.93 16.72 -5.68
C LEU A 32 11.41 16.38 -7.11
N THR A 33 12.53 15.67 -7.25
CA THR A 33 13.16 15.41 -8.56
C THR A 33 12.95 14.00 -9.07
N ARG A 34 12.75 12.99 -8.22
CA ARG A 34 12.57 11.59 -8.59
C ARG A 34 11.12 11.13 -8.42
N GLY A 35 10.40 11.70 -7.45
CA GLY A 35 8.98 11.42 -7.23
C GLY A 35 8.15 11.55 -8.51
N PRO A 36 8.22 12.66 -9.27
CA PRO A 36 7.48 12.85 -10.53
C PRO A 36 7.85 11.86 -11.65
N ARG A 37 8.97 11.17 -11.55
CA ARG A 37 9.36 10.11 -12.51
C ARG A 37 8.66 8.77 -12.24
N VAL A 38 8.12 8.60 -11.04
CA VAL A 38 7.39 7.40 -10.60
C VAL A 38 5.90 7.67 -10.55
N ILE A 39 5.52 8.79 -9.92
CA ILE A 39 4.13 9.26 -9.83
C ILE A 39 3.97 10.43 -10.81
N ASP A 40 3.70 10.10 -12.04
CA ASP A 40 3.59 11.02 -13.19
C ASP A 40 2.13 11.38 -13.54
N ALA A 41 1.96 12.11 -14.63
CA ALA A 41 0.64 12.48 -15.13
C ALA A 41 -0.22 11.26 -15.53
N ASP A 42 0.41 10.19 -16.02
CA ASP A 42 -0.29 8.97 -16.40
C ASP A 42 -0.84 8.21 -15.20
N THR A 43 -0.25 8.38 -14.02
CA THR A 43 -0.80 7.86 -12.77
C THR A 43 -2.20 8.40 -12.52
N LYS A 44 -2.43 9.69 -12.73
CA LYS A 44 -3.76 10.30 -12.60
C LYS A 44 -4.75 9.77 -13.64
N VAL A 45 -4.29 9.50 -14.86
CA VAL A 45 -5.11 8.89 -15.92
C VAL A 45 -5.52 7.47 -15.51
N ARG A 46 -4.58 6.66 -15.02
CA ARG A 46 -4.86 5.30 -14.51
C ARG A 46 -5.86 5.32 -13.35
N MET A 47 -5.69 6.23 -12.40
CA MET A 47 -6.63 6.39 -11.27
C MET A 47 -8.05 6.75 -11.74
N LYS A 48 -8.17 7.66 -12.70
CA LYS A 48 -9.49 8.02 -13.29
C LYS A 48 -10.14 6.84 -13.99
N LYS A 49 -9.37 6.01 -14.69
CA LYS A 49 -9.89 4.81 -15.34
C LYS A 49 -10.45 3.83 -14.30
N ILE A 50 -9.68 3.54 -13.24
CA ILE A 50 -10.14 2.67 -12.14
C ILE A 50 -11.42 3.23 -11.49
N LEU A 51 -11.49 4.54 -11.26
CA LEU A 51 -12.70 5.17 -10.74
C LEU A 51 -13.91 4.98 -11.67
N ALA A 52 -13.71 5.11 -12.98
CA ALA A 52 -14.77 4.88 -13.96
C ALA A 52 -15.25 3.42 -13.95
N GLU A 53 -14.36 2.44 -13.83
CA GLU A 53 -14.69 1.02 -13.69
C GLU A 53 -15.54 0.75 -12.44
N ILE A 54 -15.22 1.44 -11.32
CA ILE A 54 -16.04 1.36 -10.10
C ILE A 54 -17.41 2.00 -10.31
N GLN A 55 -17.46 3.20 -10.86
CA GLN A 55 -18.72 3.95 -11.07
C GLN A 55 -19.65 3.27 -12.08
N SER A 56 -19.11 2.61 -13.09
CA SER A 56 -19.89 1.83 -14.08
C SER A 56 -20.43 0.51 -13.53
N GLY A 57 -19.93 0.07 -12.36
CA GLY A 57 -20.26 -1.23 -11.79
C GLY A 57 -19.44 -2.40 -12.38
N GLU A 58 -18.46 -2.12 -13.23
CA GLU A 58 -17.57 -3.15 -13.80
C GLU A 58 -16.80 -3.90 -12.71
N PHE A 59 -16.21 -3.18 -11.76
CA PHE A 59 -15.55 -3.77 -10.60
C PHE A 59 -16.50 -4.63 -9.75
N ALA A 60 -17.72 -4.16 -9.52
CA ALA A 60 -18.73 -4.92 -8.77
C ALA A 60 -19.11 -6.22 -9.47
N LYS A 61 -19.27 -6.20 -10.80
CA LYS A 61 -19.54 -7.41 -11.59
C LYS A 61 -18.37 -8.41 -11.54
N GLU A 62 -17.13 -7.91 -11.65
CA GLU A 62 -15.93 -8.74 -11.51
C GLU A 62 -15.90 -9.44 -10.15
N TRP A 63 -16.19 -8.70 -9.08
CA TRP A 63 -16.20 -9.26 -7.72
C TRP A 63 -17.31 -10.29 -7.52
N VAL A 64 -18.52 -10.03 -7.99
CA VAL A 64 -19.62 -10.99 -7.90
C VAL A 64 -19.28 -12.27 -8.64
N ASN A 65 -18.75 -12.17 -9.85
CA ASN A 65 -18.29 -13.33 -10.62
C ASN A 65 -17.20 -14.13 -9.91
N GLU A 66 -16.26 -13.46 -9.26
CA GLU A 66 -15.22 -14.10 -8.45
C GLU A 66 -15.83 -14.87 -7.26
N CYS A 67 -16.85 -14.30 -6.60
CA CYS A 67 -17.59 -14.96 -5.52
C CYS A 67 -18.32 -16.22 -6.02
N GLU A 68 -19.01 -16.11 -7.14
CA GLU A 68 -19.76 -17.23 -7.76
C GLU A 68 -18.83 -18.36 -8.20
N ASN A 69 -17.59 -18.06 -8.58
CA ASN A 69 -16.57 -19.04 -8.93
C ASN A 69 -15.73 -19.54 -7.73
N GLY A 70 -16.19 -19.32 -6.50
CA GLY A 70 -15.56 -19.87 -5.29
C GLY A 70 -14.24 -19.21 -4.89
N PHE A 71 -13.99 -17.96 -5.30
CA PHE A 71 -12.80 -17.16 -4.95
C PHE A 71 -11.48 -17.75 -5.44
N GLU A 72 -11.47 -18.43 -6.57
CA GLU A 72 -10.30 -19.14 -7.08
C GLU A 72 -9.11 -18.16 -7.33
N LYS A 73 -9.35 -17.13 -8.14
CA LYS A 73 -8.34 -16.11 -8.45
C LYS A 73 -7.93 -15.32 -7.21
N PHE A 74 -8.90 -14.96 -6.37
CA PHE A 74 -8.65 -14.21 -5.15
C PHE A 74 -7.78 -14.98 -4.17
N ASN A 75 -8.04 -16.27 -3.98
CA ASN A 75 -7.22 -17.11 -3.10
C ASN A 75 -5.83 -17.33 -3.68
N ALA A 76 -5.68 -17.51 -5.00
CA ALA A 76 -4.38 -17.60 -5.64
C ALA A 76 -3.53 -16.34 -5.40
N MET A 77 -4.11 -15.15 -5.57
CA MET A 77 -3.43 -13.87 -5.27
C MET A 77 -3.07 -13.72 -3.78
N ARG A 78 -3.92 -14.20 -2.88
CA ARG A 78 -3.62 -14.24 -1.43
C ARG A 78 -2.43 -15.12 -1.12
N ASP A 79 -2.36 -16.28 -1.73
CA ASP A 79 -1.27 -17.24 -1.50
C ASP A 79 0.04 -16.72 -2.11
N GLU A 80 -0.01 -16.09 -3.28
CA GLU A 80 1.14 -15.39 -3.85
C GLU A 80 1.66 -14.31 -2.89
N GLY A 81 0.77 -13.48 -2.35
CA GLY A 81 1.13 -12.44 -1.37
C GLY A 81 1.76 -13.02 -0.11
N LYS A 82 1.20 -14.09 0.47
CA LYS A 82 1.75 -14.77 1.65
C LYS A 82 3.15 -15.36 1.39
N ASN A 83 3.40 -15.84 0.19
CA ASN A 83 4.66 -16.48 -0.19
C ASN A 83 5.71 -15.48 -0.70
N HIS A 84 5.36 -14.22 -0.82
CA HIS A 84 6.28 -13.18 -1.28
C HIS A 84 7.47 -13.04 -0.32
N SER A 85 8.66 -12.83 -0.88
CA SER A 85 9.90 -12.72 -0.09
C SER A 85 9.86 -11.64 0.98
N ILE A 86 9.08 -10.58 0.78
CA ILE A 86 8.91 -9.48 1.75
C ILE A 86 8.31 -9.96 3.07
N GLU A 87 7.43 -10.97 3.06
CA GLU A 87 6.83 -11.51 4.28
C GLU A 87 7.87 -12.25 5.14
N LYS A 88 8.72 -13.04 4.49
CA LYS A 88 9.83 -13.74 5.16
C LYS A 88 10.84 -12.76 5.76
N VAL A 89 11.26 -11.77 4.98
CA VAL A 89 12.18 -10.71 5.45
C VAL A 89 11.52 -9.89 6.56
N GLY A 90 10.27 -9.52 6.39
CA GLY A 90 9.49 -8.78 7.38
C GLY A 90 9.35 -9.54 8.70
N ALA A 91 9.09 -10.85 8.66
CA ALA A 91 9.01 -11.69 9.85
C ALA A 91 10.36 -11.72 10.61
N ASN A 92 11.46 -11.88 9.89
CA ASN A 92 12.80 -11.85 10.48
C ASN A 92 13.10 -10.51 11.15
N LEU A 93 12.78 -9.39 10.48
CA LEU A 93 12.98 -8.06 11.05
C LEU A 93 12.10 -7.83 12.28
N ARG A 94 10.83 -8.20 12.24
CA ARG A 94 9.92 -8.07 13.39
C ARG A 94 10.35 -8.91 14.59
N SER A 95 10.94 -10.08 14.37
CA SER A 95 11.46 -10.91 15.47
C SER A 95 12.59 -10.25 16.27
N MET A 96 13.29 -9.30 15.65
CA MET A 96 14.35 -8.50 16.30
C MET A 96 13.82 -7.26 17.04
N MET A 97 12.50 -7.02 17.01
CA MET A 97 11.85 -5.83 17.57
C MET A 97 10.99 -6.22 18.78
N PRO A 98 11.53 -6.30 20.02
CA PRO A 98 10.81 -6.81 21.19
C PRO A 98 9.61 -5.92 21.62
N TRP A 99 9.55 -4.68 21.14
CA TRP A 99 8.45 -3.76 21.40
C TRP A 99 7.22 -3.99 20.53
N LEU A 100 7.33 -4.81 19.48
CA LEU A 100 6.18 -5.20 18.66
C LEU A 100 5.46 -6.37 19.36
N LYS A 101 4.42 -6.06 20.13
CA LYS A 101 3.55 -7.10 20.70
C LYS A 101 2.66 -7.66 19.59
N GLY A 102 2.84 -8.94 19.31
CA GLY A 102 2.00 -9.86 18.52
C GLY A 102 1.21 -9.26 17.34
N GLY A 103 1.43 -9.79 16.15
CA GLY A 103 0.80 -9.31 14.92
C GLY A 103 -0.73 -9.13 15.03
N VAL A 104 -1.26 -8.25 14.21
CA VAL A 104 -2.72 -8.10 14.01
C VAL A 104 -3.30 -9.49 13.76
N LYS A 105 -4.19 -9.94 14.65
CA LYS A 105 -4.94 -11.18 14.45
C LYS A 105 -5.66 -11.06 13.10
N GLY A 106 -5.38 -12.00 12.21
CA GLY A 106 -6.04 -12.06 10.91
C GLY A 106 -7.56 -12.02 11.06
N LYS A 107 -8.24 -11.45 10.08
CA LYS A 107 -9.70 -11.60 9.98
C LYS A 107 -10.00 -13.10 9.96
N ASP A 108 -10.72 -13.56 10.96
CA ASP A 108 -11.31 -14.88 10.89
C ASP A 108 -12.19 -14.92 9.64
N THR A 109 -11.93 -15.89 8.80
CA THR A 109 -12.68 -16.16 7.57
C THR A 109 -14.15 -16.35 7.92
N VAL A 110 -15.00 -15.50 7.36
CA VAL A 110 -16.43 -15.78 7.22
C VAL A 110 -16.62 -16.71 6.05
#